data_f45aa1c849d300f067f3a0a877ef3024
#
_entry.id   f45aa1c849d300f067f3a0a877ef3024
#
_cell.length_a   1.000
_cell.length_b   1.000
_cell.length_c   1.000
_cell.angle_alpha   90.00
_cell.angle_beta   90.00
_cell.angle_gamma   90.00
#
_symmetry.space_group_name_H-M   'P 1'
#
loop_
_entity.id
_entity.type
_entity.pdbx_description
1 polymer ?
#
loop_
_entity_poly.entity_id
_entity_poly.type
_entity_poly.pdbx_seq_one_letter_code
_entity_poly.pdbx_strand_id
1 'polypeptide(L)'
;LPNNKNIIMAAEQCVRLCEDKKVVVLPSKTVPQGIAAMMAVDPEMEQGELTEMMTEALGRVRTAEITYAARDSDFGGFAIKEGDYLALLEHQLFGTDRDLNDLMDRLAKSEALQEAEFISLFYGEDVTEEQAGKAAERFTAACPNAEVSVMPGGQPVYYYMISAE
;
A
#
# COMPACT_ATOMS: atom_id res chain seq x y z
N LEU A 1 -4.46 14.33 -0.22
CA LEU A 1 -4.06 12.94 -0.52
C LEU A 1 -4.99 11.98 0.21
N PRO A 2 -6.10 11.52 -0.38
CA PRO A 2 -6.93 10.46 0.16
C PRO A 2 -6.16 9.12 0.23
N ASN A 3 -6.50 8.27 1.21
CA ASN A 3 -5.94 6.91 1.31
C ASN A 3 -6.98 5.82 0.97
N ASN A 4 -8.14 6.24 0.47
CA ASN A 4 -9.23 5.32 0.14
C ASN A 4 -10.11 5.95 -0.94
N LYS A 5 -10.57 5.14 -1.90
CA LYS A 5 -11.44 5.61 -3.00
C LYS A 5 -12.73 6.30 -2.53
N ASN A 6 -13.28 5.89 -1.38
CA ASN A 6 -14.51 6.48 -0.85
C ASN A 6 -14.28 7.89 -0.29
N ILE A 7 -13.06 8.18 0.16
CA ILE A 7 -12.67 9.49 0.70
C ILE A 7 -12.41 10.48 -0.44
N ILE A 8 -12.05 10.03 -1.63
CA ILE A 8 -11.82 10.91 -2.80
C ILE A 8 -13.07 11.76 -3.06
N MET A 9 -14.24 11.15 -3.12
CA MET A 9 -15.50 11.86 -3.38
C MET A 9 -15.80 12.92 -2.30
N ALA A 10 -15.55 12.60 -1.03
CA ALA A 10 -15.73 13.55 0.07
C ALA A 10 -14.72 14.70 -0.01
N ALA A 11 -13.46 14.40 -0.34
CA ALA A 11 -12.41 15.40 -0.52
C ALA A 11 -12.72 16.36 -1.70
N GLU A 12 -13.23 15.82 -2.81
CA GLU A 12 -13.65 16.63 -3.96
C GLU A 12 -14.80 17.60 -3.62
N GLN A 13 -15.70 17.21 -2.72
CA GLN A 13 -16.73 18.13 -2.22
C GLN A 13 -16.13 19.28 -1.40
N CYS A 14 -15.08 19.00 -0.61
CA CYS A 14 -14.39 20.05 0.16
C CYS A 14 -13.74 21.11 -0.73
N VAL A 15 -13.28 20.75 -1.94
CA VAL A 15 -12.71 21.71 -2.90
C VAL A 15 -13.70 22.85 -3.18
N ARG A 16 -14.98 22.52 -3.35
CA ARG A 16 -16.05 23.50 -3.66
C ARG A 16 -16.41 24.40 -2.49
N LEU A 17 -16.10 23.99 -1.27
CA LEU A 17 -16.38 24.71 -0.03
C LEU A 17 -15.21 25.61 0.39
N CYS A 18 -14.06 25.47 -0.23
CA CYS A 18 -12.86 26.20 0.14
C CYS A 18 -12.73 27.45 -0.75
N GLU A 19 -13.11 28.63 -0.23
CA GLU A 19 -13.07 29.88 -0.97
C GLU A 19 -11.75 30.65 -0.82
N ASP A 20 -11.07 30.45 0.34
CA ASP A 20 -9.87 31.21 0.71
C ASP A 20 -8.56 30.56 0.22
N LYS A 21 -8.60 29.30 -0.24
CA LYS A 21 -7.41 28.53 -0.63
C LYS A 21 -7.68 27.70 -1.87
N LYS A 22 -6.65 27.55 -2.67
CA LYS A 22 -6.67 26.66 -3.82
C LYS A 22 -6.41 25.22 -3.32
N VAL A 23 -7.40 24.36 -3.43
CA VAL A 23 -7.35 22.97 -2.99
C VAL A 23 -7.35 22.05 -4.21
N VAL A 24 -6.41 21.11 -4.25
CA VAL A 24 -6.34 20.08 -5.27
C VAL A 24 -6.41 18.72 -4.58
N VAL A 25 -7.26 17.84 -5.07
CA VAL A 25 -7.36 16.46 -4.59
C VAL A 25 -6.64 15.54 -5.58
N LEU A 26 -5.55 14.93 -5.12
CA LEU A 26 -4.86 13.90 -5.89
C LEU A 26 -5.59 12.57 -5.75
N PRO A 27 -5.69 11.73 -6.80
CA PRO A 27 -6.48 10.51 -6.79
C PRO A 27 -5.76 9.32 -6.12
N SER A 28 -5.03 9.58 -5.03
CA SER A 28 -4.39 8.53 -4.24
C SER A 28 -5.44 7.67 -3.52
N LYS A 29 -5.19 6.37 -3.42
CA LYS A 29 -6.12 5.40 -2.83
C LYS A 29 -5.51 4.64 -1.66
N THR A 30 -4.18 4.73 -1.51
CA THR A 30 -3.41 4.02 -0.50
C THR A 30 -2.43 4.95 0.19
N VAL A 31 -1.98 4.56 1.38
CA VAL A 31 -0.94 5.31 2.11
C VAL A 31 0.38 5.32 1.34
N PRO A 32 0.88 4.20 0.79
CA PRO A 32 2.09 4.20 -0.04
C PRO A 32 2.02 5.18 -1.22
N GLN A 33 0.91 5.22 -1.96
CA GLN A 33 0.70 6.21 -3.02
C GLN A 33 0.80 7.65 -2.51
N GLY A 34 0.21 7.92 -1.33
CA GLY A 34 0.31 9.23 -0.69
C GLY A 34 1.74 9.60 -0.32
N ILE A 35 2.53 8.65 0.16
CA ILE A 35 3.94 8.84 0.51
C ILE A 35 4.75 9.18 -0.75
N ALA A 36 4.63 8.39 -1.82
CA ALA A 36 5.33 8.65 -3.08
C ALA A 36 4.98 10.04 -3.65
N ALA A 37 3.70 10.41 -3.64
CA ALA A 37 3.29 11.75 -4.05
C ALA A 37 3.90 12.85 -3.19
N MET A 38 3.98 12.66 -1.87
CA MET A 38 4.60 13.64 -0.96
C MET A 38 6.11 13.76 -1.16
N MET A 39 6.79 12.67 -1.50
CA MET A 39 8.22 12.70 -1.80
C MET A 39 8.53 13.46 -3.11
N ALA A 40 7.57 13.55 -4.01
CA ALA A 40 7.67 14.30 -5.26
C ALA A 40 7.37 15.81 -5.09
N VAL A 41 7.10 16.30 -3.87
CA VAL A 41 6.79 17.73 -3.63
C VAL A 41 8.02 18.59 -3.85
N ASP A 42 7.93 19.53 -4.79
CA ASP A 42 8.86 20.63 -4.95
C ASP A 42 8.15 21.97 -4.65
N PRO A 43 8.52 22.66 -3.58
CA PRO A 43 7.88 23.93 -3.18
C PRO A 43 8.09 25.08 -4.16
N GLU A 44 9.06 24.98 -5.07
CA GLU A 44 9.36 26.02 -6.06
C GLU A 44 8.59 25.83 -7.37
N MET A 45 7.90 24.69 -7.54
CA MET A 45 7.09 24.41 -8.71
C MET A 45 5.75 25.14 -8.71
N GLU A 46 5.32 25.48 -9.91
CA GLU A 46 3.94 25.94 -10.13
C GLU A 46 2.94 24.82 -9.81
N GLN A 47 1.79 25.19 -9.26
CA GLN A 47 0.79 24.23 -8.76
C GLN A 47 0.36 23.20 -9.81
N GLY A 48 0.25 23.60 -11.09
CA GLY A 48 -0.15 22.70 -12.17
C GLY A 48 0.88 21.60 -12.38
N GLU A 49 2.13 21.98 -12.58
CA GLU A 49 3.27 21.06 -12.78
C GLU A 49 3.47 20.15 -11.55
N LEU A 50 3.37 20.73 -10.34
CA LEU A 50 3.46 19.96 -9.11
C LEU A 50 2.36 18.90 -9.00
N THR A 51 1.11 19.25 -9.39
CA THR A 51 -0.03 18.33 -9.39
C THR A 51 0.21 17.16 -10.36
N GLU A 52 0.73 17.45 -11.55
CA GLU A 52 1.05 16.44 -12.56
C GLU A 52 2.16 15.50 -12.05
N MET A 53 3.27 16.05 -11.54
CA MET A 53 4.38 15.28 -11.02
C MET A 53 3.98 14.38 -9.84
N MET A 54 3.21 14.91 -8.89
CA MET A 54 2.71 14.12 -7.76
C MET A 54 1.73 13.02 -8.23
N THR A 55 0.92 13.30 -9.25
CA THR A 55 0.00 12.31 -9.83
C THR A 55 0.76 11.20 -10.57
N GLU A 56 1.82 11.54 -11.26
CA GLU A 56 2.70 10.56 -11.89
C GLU A 56 3.38 9.68 -10.86
N ALA A 57 3.93 10.27 -9.79
CA ALA A 57 4.60 9.54 -8.72
C ALA A 57 3.66 8.51 -8.07
N LEU A 58 2.44 8.92 -7.68
CA LEU A 58 1.48 7.98 -7.10
C LEU A 58 1.05 6.87 -8.06
N GLY A 59 1.07 7.13 -9.36
CA GLY A 59 0.69 6.17 -10.40
C GLY A 59 1.71 5.03 -10.60
N ARG A 60 2.96 5.23 -10.18
CA ARG A 60 4.01 4.22 -10.25
C ARG A 60 3.92 3.19 -9.13
N VAL A 61 3.27 3.54 -8.02
CA VAL A 61 3.16 2.69 -6.84
C VAL A 61 2.10 1.61 -7.04
N ARG A 62 2.50 0.36 -6.83
CA ARG A 62 1.61 -0.78 -6.58
C ARG A 62 1.57 -1.04 -5.09
N THR A 63 0.37 -1.21 -4.55
CA THR A 63 0.21 -1.43 -3.11
C THR A 63 -0.31 -2.81 -2.83
N ALA A 64 0.39 -3.53 -1.93
CA ALA A 64 -0.14 -4.72 -1.31
C ALA A 64 -0.36 -4.49 0.18
N GLU A 65 -1.35 -5.20 0.74
CA GLU A 65 -1.72 -5.08 2.15
C GLU A 65 -1.92 -6.49 2.71
N ILE A 66 -1.41 -6.74 3.91
CA ILE A 66 -1.63 -8.01 4.62
C ILE A 66 -2.41 -7.72 5.90
N THR A 67 -3.55 -8.38 6.05
CA THR A 67 -4.45 -8.26 7.19
C THR A 67 -4.99 -9.63 7.60
N TYR A 68 -6.04 -9.68 8.39
CA TYR A 68 -6.69 -10.91 8.84
C TYR A 68 -8.19 -10.90 8.59
N ALA A 69 -8.77 -12.10 8.51
CA ALA A 69 -10.20 -12.28 8.39
C ALA A 69 -10.88 -12.15 9.76
N ALA A 70 -11.74 -11.16 9.92
CA ALA A 70 -12.51 -10.96 11.15
C ALA A 70 -13.70 -11.93 11.30
N ARG A 71 -14.02 -12.70 10.27
CA ARG A 71 -15.12 -13.69 10.24
C ARG A 71 -14.98 -14.62 9.04
N ASP A 72 -15.67 -15.75 9.11
CA ASP A 72 -15.84 -16.65 7.96
C ASP A 72 -16.55 -15.92 6.81
N SER A 73 -16.03 -16.08 5.61
CA SER A 73 -16.62 -15.54 4.39
C SER A 73 -16.24 -16.38 3.17
N ASP A 74 -16.99 -16.20 2.09
CA ASP A 74 -16.64 -16.70 0.76
C ASP A 74 -16.56 -15.49 -0.16
N PHE A 75 -15.40 -15.24 -0.71
CA PHE A 75 -15.18 -14.07 -1.56
C PHE A 75 -14.24 -14.41 -2.71
N GLY A 76 -14.68 -14.14 -3.94
CA GLY A 76 -13.85 -14.32 -5.13
C GLY A 76 -13.38 -15.76 -5.36
N GLY A 77 -14.11 -16.77 -4.85
CA GLY A 77 -13.75 -18.18 -4.93
C GLY A 77 -12.80 -18.66 -3.83
N PHE A 78 -12.49 -17.79 -2.86
CA PHE A 78 -11.70 -18.13 -1.67
C PHE A 78 -12.64 -18.43 -0.50
N ALA A 79 -12.53 -19.65 0.07
CA ALA A 79 -13.15 -19.98 1.35
C ALA A 79 -12.27 -19.45 2.48
N ILE A 80 -12.66 -18.32 3.04
CA ILE A 80 -11.92 -17.59 4.07
C ILE A 80 -12.46 -18.00 5.43
N LYS A 81 -11.59 -18.33 6.38
CA LYS A 81 -11.92 -18.61 7.76
C LYS A 81 -11.50 -17.47 8.67
N GLU A 82 -12.25 -17.28 9.76
CA GLU A 82 -11.87 -16.33 10.79
C GLU A 82 -10.45 -16.60 11.29
N GLY A 83 -9.63 -15.55 11.33
CA GLY A 83 -8.21 -15.64 11.70
C GLY A 83 -7.25 -16.00 10.57
N ASP A 84 -7.73 -16.34 9.36
CA ASP A 84 -6.85 -16.50 8.21
C ASP A 84 -6.21 -15.15 7.86
N TYR A 85 -4.96 -15.18 7.39
CA TYR A 85 -4.32 -14.02 6.80
C TYR A 85 -4.86 -13.76 5.40
N LEU A 86 -5.02 -12.48 5.07
CA LEU A 86 -5.50 -12.01 3.77
C LEU A 86 -4.43 -11.12 3.15
N ALA A 87 -4.07 -11.39 1.91
CA ALA A 87 -3.28 -10.48 1.09
C ALA A 87 -4.20 -9.79 0.08
N LEU A 88 -4.13 -8.48 0.05
CA LEU A 88 -4.76 -7.63 -0.95
C LEU A 88 -3.66 -7.07 -1.86
N LEU A 89 -3.91 -7.04 -3.16
CA LEU A 89 -3.06 -6.36 -4.15
C LEU A 89 -3.95 -5.40 -4.93
N GLU A 90 -3.61 -4.11 -4.92
CA GLU A 90 -4.42 -3.05 -5.53
C GLU A 90 -5.90 -3.11 -5.06
N HIS A 91 -6.12 -3.33 -3.75
CA HIS A 91 -7.43 -3.48 -3.10
C HIS A 91 -8.25 -4.72 -3.54
N GLN A 92 -7.68 -5.62 -4.30
CA GLN A 92 -8.30 -6.88 -4.67
C GLN A 92 -7.73 -8.02 -3.83
N LEU A 93 -8.56 -8.96 -3.42
CA LEU A 93 -8.09 -10.13 -2.70
C LEU A 93 -7.15 -10.94 -3.61
N PHE A 94 -5.88 -10.95 -3.27
CA PHE A 94 -4.84 -11.74 -3.93
C PHE A 94 -4.87 -13.20 -3.47
N GLY A 95 -5.06 -13.40 -2.17
CA GLY A 95 -5.10 -14.73 -1.59
C GLY A 95 -5.30 -14.73 -0.09
N THR A 96 -5.50 -15.93 0.45
CA THR A 96 -5.62 -16.19 1.87
C THR A 96 -4.77 -17.39 2.27
N ASP A 97 -4.32 -17.42 3.51
CA ASP A 97 -3.61 -18.55 4.10
C ASP A 97 -3.68 -18.50 5.63
N ARG A 98 -3.46 -19.64 6.28
CA ARG A 98 -3.25 -19.73 7.73
C ARG A 98 -1.81 -19.46 8.14
N ASP A 99 -0.88 -19.64 7.22
CA ASP A 99 0.53 -19.30 7.40
C ASP A 99 0.86 -17.99 6.68
N LEU A 100 1.25 -17.00 7.48
CA LEU A 100 1.62 -15.67 7.00
C LEU A 100 2.82 -15.73 6.04
N ASN A 101 3.78 -16.62 6.32
CA ASN A 101 4.99 -16.74 5.51
C ASN A 101 4.67 -17.31 4.13
N ASP A 102 3.83 -18.33 4.06
CA ASP A 102 3.40 -18.94 2.80
C ASP A 102 2.61 -17.91 1.95
N LEU A 103 1.80 -17.10 2.61
CA LEU A 103 1.07 -16.03 1.94
C LEU A 103 2.02 -14.94 1.39
N MET A 104 3.01 -14.53 2.19
CA MET A 104 4.05 -13.57 1.78
C MET A 104 4.89 -14.10 0.62
N ASP A 105 5.30 -15.37 0.66
CA ASP A 105 6.08 -16.01 -0.41
C ASP A 105 5.32 -16.09 -1.74
N ARG A 106 3.99 -16.26 -1.68
CA ARG A 106 3.13 -16.18 -2.87
C ARG A 106 2.96 -14.76 -3.38
N LEU A 107 2.76 -13.82 -2.47
CA LEU A 107 2.61 -12.41 -2.80
C LEU A 107 3.88 -11.85 -3.45
N ALA A 108 5.05 -12.16 -2.90
CA ALA A 108 6.35 -11.75 -3.44
C ALA A 108 6.60 -12.25 -4.87
N LYS A 109 5.94 -13.34 -5.30
CA LYS A 109 6.01 -13.88 -6.67
C LYS A 109 4.99 -13.28 -7.62
N SER A 110 4.18 -12.33 -7.16
CA SER A 110 3.25 -11.61 -8.05
C SER A 110 4.02 -10.74 -9.04
N GLU A 111 3.45 -10.56 -10.24
CA GLU A 111 4.04 -9.71 -11.29
C GLU A 111 4.40 -8.32 -10.78
N ALA A 112 3.47 -7.69 -10.04
CA ALA A 112 3.66 -6.36 -9.49
C ALA A 112 4.88 -6.20 -8.58
N LEU A 113 5.25 -7.24 -7.81
CA LEU A 113 6.43 -7.23 -6.95
C LEU A 113 7.70 -7.70 -7.66
N GLN A 114 7.56 -8.57 -8.66
CA GLN A 114 8.70 -9.03 -9.46
C GLN A 114 9.24 -7.96 -10.41
N GLU A 115 8.40 -7.02 -10.84
CA GLU A 115 8.75 -5.91 -11.73
C GLU A 115 9.27 -4.68 -10.96
N ALA A 116 9.13 -4.65 -9.63
CA ALA A 116 9.54 -3.52 -8.81
C ALA A 116 11.07 -3.40 -8.70
N GLU A 117 11.56 -2.16 -8.71
CA GLU A 117 12.94 -1.80 -8.38
C GLU A 117 13.09 -1.49 -6.87
N PHE A 118 12.02 -1.01 -6.24
CA PHE A 118 11.98 -0.70 -4.81
C PHE A 118 10.76 -1.34 -4.15
N ILE A 119 10.98 -2.02 -3.03
CA ILE A 119 9.91 -2.59 -2.19
C ILE A 119 10.09 -2.06 -0.77
N SER A 120 9.08 -1.33 -0.29
CA SER A 120 9.04 -0.81 1.09
C SER A 120 7.97 -1.53 1.90
N LEU A 121 8.38 -2.18 2.99
CA LEU A 121 7.49 -2.85 3.93
C LEU A 121 7.24 -1.95 5.15
N PHE A 122 6.02 -1.48 5.32
CA PHE A 122 5.57 -0.76 6.52
C PHE A 122 4.88 -1.76 7.44
N TYR A 123 5.51 -2.09 8.59
CA TYR A 123 4.92 -3.04 9.53
C TYR A 123 4.01 -2.37 10.57
N GLY A 124 2.91 -3.04 10.89
CA GLY A 124 1.89 -2.58 11.81
C GLY A 124 2.26 -2.75 13.30
N GLU A 125 1.37 -2.28 14.17
CA GLU A 125 1.57 -2.31 15.63
C GLU A 125 1.67 -3.72 16.21
N ASP A 126 1.07 -4.71 15.56
CA ASP A 126 1.09 -6.13 15.96
C ASP A 126 2.31 -6.91 15.44
N VAL A 127 3.25 -6.25 14.77
CA VAL A 127 4.46 -6.86 14.19
C VAL A 127 5.69 -6.31 14.88
N THR A 128 6.57 -7.20 15.34
CA THR A 128 7.85 -6.79 15.90
C THR A 128 8.87 -6.49 14.81
N GLU A 129 9.88 -5.67 15.12
CA GLU A 129 10.98 -5.36 14.20
C GLU A 129 11.71 -6.64 13.70
N GLU A 130 11.89 -7.63 14.58
CA GLU A 130 12.48 -8.93 14.21
C GLU A 130 11.63 -9.67 13.17
N GLN A 131 10.30 -9.69 13.35
CA GLN A 131 9.37 -10.31 12.39
C GLN A 131 9.39 -9.56 11.07
N ALA A 132 9.43 -8.24 11.11
CA ALA A 132 9.52 -7.40 9.91
C ALA A 132 10.83 -7.60 9.15
N GLY A 133 11.96 -7.77 9.86
CA GLY A 133 13.24 -8.13 9.27
C GLY A 133 13.20 -9.47 8.54
N LYS A 134 12.59 -10.50 9.15
CA LYS A 134 12.41 -11.81 8.50
C LYS A 134 11.50 -11.74 7.27
N ALA A 135 10.47 -10.89 7.32
CA ALA A 135 9.63 -10.64 6.14
C ALA A 135 10.45 -10.01 5.01
N ALA A 136 11.28 -8.99 5.32
CA ALA A 136 12.15 -8.35 4.33
C ALA A 136 13.13 -9.34 3.68
N GLU A 137 13.73 -10.23 4.47
CA GLU A 137 14.62 -11.28 3.94
C GLU A 137 13.90 -12.18 2.90
N ARG A 138 12.61 -12.50 3.13
CA ARG A 138 11.79 -13.26 2.17
C ARG A 138 11.57 -12.51 0.87
N PHE A 139 11.18 -11.23 0.97
CA PHE A 139 11.00 -10.39 -0.21
C PHE A 139 12.31 -10.18 -0.97
N THR A 140 13.42 -9.94 -0.26
CA THR A 140 14.76 -9.84 -0.87
C THR A 140 15.15 -11.11 -1.62
N ALA A 141 14.87 -12.29 -1.04
CA ALA A 141 15.17 -13.56 -1.69
C ALA A 141 14.27 -13.83 -2.90
N ALA A 142 13.00 -13.40 -2.85
CA ALA A 142 12.03 -13.62 -3.91
C ALA A 142 12.13 -12.58 -5.04
N CYS A 143 12.55 -11.34 -4.74
CA CYS A 143 12.63 -10.21 -5.67
C CYS A 143 14.08 -9.72 -5.78
N PRO A 144 14.98 -10.46 -6.45
CA PRO A 144 16.44 -10.18 -6.43
C PRO A 144 16.82 -8.89 -7.16
N ASN A 145 15.92 -8.32 -7.94
CA ASN A 145 16.14 -7.07 -8.66
C ASN A 145 15.66 -5.84 -7.87
N ALA A 146 14.94 -6.05 -6.77
CA ALA A 146 14.39 -4.98 -5.96
C ALA A 146 15.28 -4.68 -4.72
N GLU A 147 15.41 -3.41 -4.40
CA GLU A 147 15.89 -2.96 -3.09
C GLU A 147 14.74 -3.05 -2.10
N VAL A 148 14.92 -3.85 -1.03
CA VAL A 148 13.87 -4.05 -0.01
C VAL A 148 14.22 -3.27 1.25
N SER A 149 13.30 -2.40 1.68
CA SER A 149 13.42 -1.61 2.92
C SER A 149 12.30 -1.94 3.90
N VAL A 150 12.55 -1.74 5.20
CA VAL A 150 11.59 -1.98 6.28
C VAL A 150 11.45 -0.73 7.13
N MET A 151 10.22 -0.34 7.41
CA MET A 151 9.91 0.85 8.21
C MET A 151 8.77 0.58 9.19
N PRO A 152 8.83 1.13 10.42
CA PRO A 152 7.71 1.07 11.35
C PRO A 152 6.57 1.95 10.82
N GLY A 153 5.46 1.34 10.47
CA GLY A 153 4.23 2.04 10.06
C GLY A 153 3.31 2.30 11.25
N GLY A 154 3.30 1.39 12.23
CA GLY A 154 2.47 1.50 13.44
C GLY A 154 0.97 1.46 13.17
N GLN A 155 0.56 1.09 11.97
CA GLN A 155 -0.85 1.00 11.59
C GLN A 155 -1.54 -0.16 12.31
N PRO A 156 -2.80 0.03 12.76
CA PRO A 156 -3.63 -1.05 13.26
C PRO A 156 -4.19 -1.89 12.11
N VAL A 157 -4.67 -3.11 12.40
CA VAL A 157 -5.41 -3.98 11.46
C VAL A 157 -4.54 -4.61 10.37
N TYR A 158 -3.61 -3.86 9.78
CA TYR A 158 -2.71 -4.36 8.74
C TYR A 158 -1.36 -4.74 9.34
N TYR A 159 -1.00 -6.02 9.21
CA TYR A 159 0.34 -6.49 9.59
C TYR A 159 1.42 -5.84 8.73
N TYR A 160 1.15 -5.72 7.43
CA TYR A 160 2.05 -5.06 6.49
C TYR A 160 1.27 -4.24 5.48
N MET A 161 1.76 -3.04 5.18
CA MET A 161 1.49 -2.31 3.95
C MET A 161 2.77 -2.32 3.12
N ILE A 162 2.66 -2.64 1.84
CA ILE A 162 3.81 -2.85 0.96
C ILE A 162 3.67 -1.92 -0.23
N SER A 163 4.70 -1.08 -0.44
CA SER A 163 4.87 -0.30 -1.66
C SER A 163 5.79 -1.06 -2.60
N ALA A 164 5.43 -1.16 -3.87
CA ALA A 164 6.25 -1.68 -4.94
C ALA A 164 6.31 -0.64 -6.08
N GLU A 165 7.54 -0.20 -6.43
CA GLU A 165 7.82 0.87 -7.39
C GLU A 165 8.85 0.44 -8.43
#